data_da98f9aed79cdeb6ca9ff975af6f7195
#
_entry.id   da98f9aed79cdeb6ca9ff975af6f7195
#
_cell.length_a   1.000
_cell.length_b   1.000
_cell.length_c   1.000
_cell.angle_alpha   90.00
_cell.angle_beta   90.00
_cell.angle_gamma   90.00
#
_symmetry.space_group_name_H-M   'P 1'
#
loop_
_entity.id
_entity.type
_entity.pdbx_description
1 polymer ?
#
loop_
_entity_poly.entity_id
_entity_poly.type
_entity_poly.pdbx_seq_one_letter_code
_entity_poly.pdbx_strand_id
1 'polypeptide(L)'
;HAPYGTKTLEEVRALTIEHITYLIKEKHAKAVAVACNTATSAAVRILRDMYPDLPLVGVEPAIKPAVLATGHAKVVVMATPMTLREEKFHKLESLYDEQADIYPLPCPGLMEFVEQGILSGEKLETFLHNLLDPYKDKDITGIVLGCTHYPFLKETIQKIAGPSVTIFDGGYGTAKELLRRLRVADLAQVDNMRKGSVTFLNSSDDPALIQRSKKLLNS
;
A
#
# COMPACT_ATOMS: atom_id res chain seq x y z
N HIS A 1 -7.65 15.32 2.82
CA HIS A 1 -6.82 15.55 1.63
C HIS A 1 -6.79 14.38 0.65
N ALA A 2 -7.27 13.18 1.03
CA ALA A 2 -7.51 12.07 0.09
C ALA A 2 -8.64 12.43 -0.91
N PRO A 3 -8.66 11.82 -2.11
CA PRO A 3 -7.77 10.79 -2.62
C PRO A 3 -6.46 11.34 -3.20
N TYR A 4 -5.34 10.59 -3.04
CA TYR A 4 -4.05 10.98 -3.63
C TYR A 4 -3.92 10.63 -5.11
N GLY A 5 -4.64 9.61 -5.57
CA GLY A 5 -4.55 9.12 -6.95
C GLY A 5 -5.00 10.10 -8.04
N THR A 6 -5.73 11.17 -7.67
CA THR A 6 -6.23 12.22 -8.57
C THR A 6 -5.43 13.53 -8.50
N LYS A 7 -4.42 13.59 -7.61
CA LYS A 7 -3.58 14.77 -7.39
C LYS A 7 -2.32 14.73 -8.27
N THR A 8 -1.66 15.87 -8.39
CA THR A 8 -0.32 15.92 -8.98
C THR A 8 0.74 15.33 -8.05
N LEU A 9 1.88 14.94 -8.59
CA LEU A 9 3.01 14.42 -7.80
C LEU A 9 3.49 15.45 -6.76
N GLU A 10 3.53 16.73 -7.14
CA GLU A 10 3.93 17.85 -6.29
C GLU A 10 2.96 18.05 -5.13
N GLU A 11 1.65 17.98 -5.37
CA GLU A 11 0.64 18.07 -4.31
C GLU A 11 0.75 16.90 -3.33
N VAL A 12 0.89 15.68 -3.81
CA VAL A 12 1.05 14.50 -2.94
C VAL A 12 2.34 14.61 -2.14
N ARG A 13 3.43 15.08 -2.76
CA ARG A 13 4.72 15.31 -2.08
C ARG A 13 4.58 16.33 -0.96
N ALA A 14 4.01 17.49 -1.25
CA ALA A 14 3.84 18.56 -0.27
C ALA A 14 2.99 18.09 0.93
N LEU A 15 1.84 17.51 0.68
CA LEU A 15 0.96 16.98 1.72
C LEU A 15 1.63 15.88 2.56
N THR A 16 2.39 14.98 1.92
CA THR A 16 3.08 13.90 2.64
C THR A 16 4.17 14.47 3.55
N ILE A 17 4.96 15.42 3.07
CA ILE A 17 6.01 16.06 3.87
C ILE A 17 5.38 16.83 5.04
N GLU A 18 4.31 17.57 4.81
CA GLU A 18 3.58 18.32 5.85
C GLU A 18 3.08 17.37 6.95
N HIS A 19 2.35 16.31 6.59
CA HIS A 19 1.79 15.37 7.55
C HIS A 19 2.87 14.62 8.35
N ILE A 20 3.95 14.19 7.69
CA ILE A 20 5.04 13.49 8.38
C ILE A 20 5.80 14.46 9.29
N THR A 21 6.04 15.70 8.86
CA THR A 21 6.67 16.73 9.69
C THR A 21 5.83 17.03 10.93
N TYR A 22 4.50 17.10 10.79
CA TYR A 22 3.57 17.24 11.92
C TYR A 22 3.70 16.08 12.90
N LEU A 23 3.72 14.84 12.42
CA LEU A 23 3.88 13.66 13.28
C LEU A 23 5.22 13.69 14.05
N ILE A 24 6.29 14.12 13.40
CA ILE A 24 7.62 14.19 14.02
C ILE A 24 7.67 15.33 15.06
N LYS A 25 7.26 16.54 14.68
CA LYS A 25 7.43 17.75 15.52
C LYS A 25 6.39 17.85 16.63
N GLU A 26 5.10 17.62 16.29
CA GLU A 26 4.00 17.84 17.22
C GLU A 26 3.57 16.57 17.97
N LYS A 27 3.79 15.39 17.39
CA LYS A 27 3.45 14.10 18.01
C LYS A 27 4.67 13.33 18.51
N HIS A 28 5.87 13.88 18.29
CA HIS A 28 7.15 13.30 18.73
C HIS A 28 7.33 11.85 18.24
N ALA A 29 6.89 11.58 17.01
CA ALA A 29 7.02 10.25 16.41
C ALA A 29 8.50 9.87 16.30
N LYS A 30 8.88 8.73 16.88
CA LYS A 30 10.26 8.19 16.88
C LYS A 30 10.55 7.30 15.69
N ALA A 31 9.53 6.95 14.92
CA ALA A 31 9.62 6.21 13.66
C ALA A 31 8.39 6.48 12.82
N VAL A 32 8.50 6.29 11.50
CA VAL A 32 7.42 6.56 10.56
C VAL A 32 7.31 5.46 9.52
N ALA A 33 6.09 4.99 9.27
CA ALA A 33 5.75 4.19 8.10
C ALA A 33 4.82 5.00 7.17
N VAL A 34 5.29 5.28 5.97
CA VAL A 34 4.46 5.84 4.89
C VAL A 34 3.75 4.68 4.21
N ALA A 35 2.54 4.37 4.68
CA ALA A 35 1.79 3.19 4.26
C ALA A 35 0.97 3.39 2.98
N CYS A 36 1.28 4.37 2.15
CA CYS A 36 0.67 4.64 0.85
C CYS A 36 1.74 4.55 -0.25
N ASN A 37 1.53 3.71 -1.28
CA ASN A 37 2.48 3.55 -2.39
C ASN A 37 2.70 4.87 -3.14
N THR A 38 1.63 5.61 -3.42
CA THR A 38 1.68 6.91 -4.08
C THR A 38 2.49 7.93 -3.27
N ALA A 39 2.23 8.04 -1.95
CA ALA A 39 2.98 8.92 -1.05
C ALA A 39 4.45 8.49 -0.90
N THR A 40 4.69 7.18 -0.87
CA THR A 40 6.05 6.62 -0.81
C THR A 40 6.87 7.03 -2.03
N SER A 41 6.33 6.88 -3.23
CA SER A 41 7.00 7.29 -4.47
C SER A 41 7.27 8.79 -4.49
N ALA A 42 6.30 9.60 -4.07
CA ALA A 42 6.38 11.06 -4.12
C ALA A 42 7.39 11.67 -3.12
N ALA A 43 7.52 11.12 -1.90
CA ALA A 43 8.13 11.86 -0.80
C ALA A 43 9.17 11.10 0.04
N VAL A 44 9.20 9.76 0.07
CA VAL A 44 10.02 9.01 1.05
C VAL A 44 11.52 9.30 0.91
N ARG A 45 12.03 9.49 -0.32
CA ARG A 45 13.45 9.84 -0.50
C ARG A 45 13.78 11.18 0.14
N ILE A 46 12.97 12.20 -0.13
CA ILE A 46 13.13 13.55 0.43
C ILE A 46 13.03 13.52 1.96
N LEU A 47 12.06 12.79 2.50
CA LEU A 47 11.89 12.65 3.94
C LEU A 47 13.09 11.98 4.61
N ARG A 48 13.73 11.01 3.97
CA ARG A 48 14.98 10.40 4.46
C ARG A 48 16.15 11.38 4.46
N ASP A 49 16.23 12.24 3.45
CA ASP A 49 17.25 13.29 3.40
C ASP A 49 17.01 14.36 4.47
N MET A 50 15.74 14.72 4.75
CA MET A 50 15.36 15.68 5.79
C MET A 50 15.54 15.13 7.21
N TYR A 51 15.36 13.82 7.42
CA TYR A 51 15.39 13.15 8.72
C TYR A 51 16.26 11.88 8.66
N PRO A 52 17.59 12.00 8.49
CA PRO A 52 18.48 10.86 8.23
C PRO A 52 18.53 9.84 9.38
N ASP A 53 18.37 10.29 10.61
CA ASP A 53 18.44 9.45 11.81
C ASP A 53 17.09 8.81 12.17
N LEU A 54 15.99 9.22 11.50
CA LEU A 54 14.66 8.70 11.80
C LEU A 54 14.45 7.34 11.12
N PRO A 55 14.05 6.27 11.83
CA PRO A 55 13.57 5.06 11.22
C PRO A 55 12.32 5.32 10.37
N LEU A 56 12.51 5.52 9.05
CA LEU A 56 11.46 5.85 8.11
C LEU A 56 11.38 4.79 7.01
N VAL A 57 10.23 4.15 6.88
CA VAL A 57 9.94 3.17 5.83
C VAL A 57 8.80 3.65 4.94
N GLY A 58 8.82 3.24 3.68
CA GLY A 58 7.70 3.43 2.76
C GLY A 58 7.25 2.07 2.23
N VAL A 59 5.94 1.88 2.05
CA VAL A 59 5.41 0.68 1.44
C VAL A 59 5.74 0.66 -0.06
N GLU A 60 6.03 -0.53 -0.57
CA GLU A 60 6.24 -0.79 -2.00
C GLU A 60 5.32 -1.94 -2.43
N PRO A 61 4.91 -1.98 -3.71
CA PRO A 61 4.20 -3.14 -4.24
C PRO A 61 4.98 -4.43 -3.98
N ALA A 62 4.28 -5.46 -3.53
CA ALA A 62 4.89 -6.74 -3.10
C ALA A 62 5.32 -7.63 -4.29
N ILE A 63 5.98 -7.04 -5.31
CA ILE A 63 6.45 -7.75 -6.51
C ILE A 63 7.48 -8.82 -6.14
N LYS A 64 8.47 -8.47 -5.31
CA LYS A 64 9.51 -9.44 -4.91
C LYS A 64 8.96 -10.74 -4.32
N PRO A 65 8.10 -10.74 -3.28
CA PRO A 65 7.54 -11.99 -2.77
C PRO A 65 6.64 -12.70 -3.79
N ALA A 66 5.95 -12.00 -4.68
CA ALA A 66 5.13 -12.60 -5.72
C ALA A 66 5.98 -13.35 -6.76
N VAL A 67 7.09 -12.76 -7.19
CA VAL A 67 8.02 -13.38 -8.15
C VAL A 67 8.72 -14.59 -7.55
N LEU A 68 9.13 -14.51 -6.27
CA LEU A 68 9.85 -15.61 -5.60
C LEU A 68 8.97 -16.77 -5.16
N ALA A 69 7.64 -16.63 -5.21
CA ALA A 69 6.70 -17.67 -4.76
C ALA A 69 6.55 -18.84 -5.75
N THR A 70 6.82 -18.61 -7.03
CA THR A 70 6.67 -19.61 -8.11
C THR A 70 7.86 -19.52 -9.08
N GLY A 71 8.08 -20.52 -9.91
CA GLY A 71 9.21 -20.58 -10.84
C GLY A 71 9.25 -19.38 -11.79
N HIS A 72 8.58 -19.38 -12.93
CA HIS A 72 8.39 -18.18 -13.75
C HIS A 72 7.02 -17.58 -13.43
N ALA A 73 6.98 -16.56 -12.58
CA ALA A 73 5.73 -15.99 -12.07
C ALA A 73 5.04 -15.11 -13.12
N LYS A 74 3.71 -15.21 -13.21
CA LYS A 74 2.87 -14.31 -14.00
C LYS A 74 2.01 -13.49 -13.06
N VAL A 75 2.37 -12.22 -12.88
CA VAL A 75 1.88 -11.38 -11.77
C VAL A 75 1.15 -10.16 -12.30
N VAL A 76 -0.11 -10.01 -11.91
CA VAL A 76 -0.86 -8.75 -12.10
C VAL A 76 -0.59 -7.82 -10.93
N VAL A 77 -0.17 -6.58 -11.21
CA VAL A 77 0.07 -5.56 -10.18
C VAL A 77 -1.05 -4.51 -10.24
N MET A 78 -2.02 -4.65 -9.35
CA MET A 78 -3.12 -3.71 -9.19
C MET A 78 -2.66 -2.49 -8.41
N ALA A 79 -2.66 -1.30 -9.02
CA ALA A 79 -2.24 -0.07 -8.35
C ALA A 79 -2.95 1.16 -8.90
N THR A 80 -2.72 2.32 -8.28
CA THR A 80 -3.21 3.59 -8.84
C THR A 80 -2.45 3.94 -10.12
N PRO A 81 -3.08 4.64 -11.08
CA PRO A 81 -2.38 5.09 -12.29
C PRO A 81 -1.11 5.90 -11.99
N MET A 82 -1.10 6.70 -10.91
CA MET A 82 0.08 7.45 -10.49
C MET A 82 1.21 6.49 -10.06
N THR A 83 0.92 5.50 -9.21
CA THR A 83 1.95 4.53 -8.76
C THR A 83 2.61 3.81 -9.92
N LEU A 84 1.83 3.41 -10.94
CA LEU A 84 2.35 2.67 -12.09
C LEU A 84 3.17 3.53 -13.07
N ARG A 85 2.97 4.86 -13.09
CA ARG A 85 3.74 5.78 -13.94
C ARG A 85 5.06 6.22 -13.32
N GLU A 86 5.25 5.99 -12.02
CA GLU A 86 6.45 6.46 -11.32
C GLU A 86 7.69 5.64 -11.70
N GLU A 87 8.81 6.33 -11.89
CA GLU A 87 10.12 5.72 -12.19
C GLU A 87 10.51 4.62 -11.18
N LYS A 88 10.10 4.81 -9.93
CA LYS A 88 10.35 3.82 -8.87
C LYS A 88 9.65 2.49 -9.14
N PHE A 89 8.42 2.51 -9.70
CA PHE A 89 7.71 1.30 -10.09
C PHE A 89 8.43 0.60 -11.24
N HIS A 90 8.81 1.33 -12.28
CA HIS A 90 9.53 0.77 -13.44
C HIS A 90 10.89 0.19 -13.05
N LYS A 91 11.62 0.83 -12.13
CA LYS A 91 12.85 0.27 -11.57
C LYS A 91 12.61 -1.04 -10.81
N LEU A 92 11.50 -1.11 -10.05
CA LEU A 92 11.14 -2.32 -9.32
C LEU A 92 10.71 -3.44 -10.27
N GLU A 93 9.96 -3.12 -11.31
CA GLU A 93 9.54 -4.04 -12.37
C GLU A 93 10.75 -4.62 -13.09
N SER A 94 11.66 -3.77 -13.60
CA SER A 94 12.84 -4.18 -14.35
C SER A 94 13.83 -5.06 -13.58
N LEU A 95 13.80 -5.06 -12.25
CA LEU A 95 14.61 -6.00 -11.45
C LEU A 95 14.18 -7.46 -11.63
N TYR A 96 12.99 -7.71 -12.17
CA TYR A 96 12.40 -9.05 -12.26
C TYR A 96 11.99 -9.44 -13.68
N ASP A 97 12.26 -8.64 -14.71
CA ASP A 97 11.87 -8.87 -16.11
C ASP A 97 12.30 -10.25 -16.65
N GLU A 98 13.47 -10.76 -16.21
CA GLU A 98 13.96 -12.08 -16.61
C GLU A 98 13.33 -13.24 -15.80
N GLN A 99 12.66 -12.93 -14.68
CA GLN A 99 12.18 -13.92 -13.71
C GLN A 99 10.66 -14.06 -13.71
N ALA A 100 9.94 -13.07 -14.26
CA ALA A 100 8.49 -13.03 -14.21
C ALA A 100 7.88 -12.19 -15.34
N ASP A 101 6.67 -12.56 -15.75
CA ASP A 101 5.80 -11.70 -16.56
C ASP A 101 5.01 -10.79 -15.62
N ILE A 102 5.31 -9.50 -15.60
CA ILE A 102 4.63 -8.53 -14.76
C ILE A 102 3.62 -7.75 -15.61
N TYR A 103 2.37 -7.72 -15.16
CA TYR A 103 1.26 -7.04 -15.82
C TYR A 103 0.78 -5.87 -14.95
N PRO A 104 1.23 -4.62 -15.20
CA PRO A 104 0.71 -3.46 -14.51
C PRO A 104 -0.79 -3.26 -14.84
N LEU A 105 -1.63 -3.20 -13.81
CA LEU A 105 -3.08 -2.99 -13.93
C LEU A 105 -3.51 -1.73 -13.19
N PRO A 106 -3.74 -0.60 -13.90
CA PRO A 106 -4.28 0.59 -13.29
C PRO A 106 -5.75 0.37 -12.88
N CYS A 107 -6.08 0.70 -11.63
CA CYS A 107 -7.40 0.49 -11.05
C CYS A 107 -8.03 1.82 -10.59
N PRO A 108 -8.31 2.78 -11.50
CA PRO A 108 -9.03 4.00 -11.14
C PRO A 108 -10.45 3.64 -10.66
N GLY A 109 -10.93 4.26 -9.59
CA GLY A 109 -12.27 4.00 -9.04
C GLY A 109 -12.32 2.85 -8.02
N LEU A 110 -11.31 1.99 -7.91
CA LEU A 110 -11.35 0.85 -6.99
C LEU A 110 -11.18 1.28 -5.51
N MET A 111 -10.39 2.31 -5.24
CA MET A 111 -10.20 2.86 -3.88
C MET A 111 -11.52 3.41 -3.33
N GLU A 112 -12.32 4.03 -4.17
CA GLU A 112 -13.58 4.66 -3.80
C GLU A 112 -14.60 3.67 -3.24
N PHE A 113 -14.59 2.41 -3.66
CA PHE A 113 -15.41 1.36 -3.04
C PHE A 113 -15.05 1.19 -1.56
N VAL A 114 -13.76 1.12 -1.23
CA VAL A 114 -13.30 1.00 0.17
C VAL A 114 -13.66 2.25 0.97
N GLU A 115 -13.47 3.44 0.40
CA GLU A 115 -13.82 4.71 1.03
C GLU A 115 -15.34 4.86 1.25
N GLN A 116 -16.16 4.20 0.46
CA GLN A 116 -17.62 4.10 0.66
C GLN A 116 -18.01 2.96 1.61
N GLY A 117 -17.07 2.12 2.04
CA GLY A 117 -17.32 0.94 2.86
C GLY A 117 -17.94 -0.23 2.10
N ILE A 118 -17.83 -0.23 0.76
CA ILE A 118 -18.32 -1.30 -0.12
C ILE A 118 -17.16 -2.30 -0.31
N LEU A 119 -17.14 -3.35 0.50
CA LEU A 119 -16.07 -4.36 0.50
C LEU A 119 -16.49 -5.66 -0.22
N SER A 120 -17.79 -5.81 -0.57
CA SER A 120 -18.35 -6.97 -1.27
C SER A 120 -19.63 -6.57 -2.03
N GLY A 121 -20.20 -7.52 -2.77
CA GLY A 121 -21.47 -7.38 -3.48
C GLY A 121 -21.33 -7.14 -4.97
N GLU A 122 -22.45 -7.29 -5.69
CA GLU A 122 -22.52 -7.36 -7.14
C GLU A 122 -21.83 -6.18 -7.86
N LYS A 123 -22.02 -4.96 -7.35
CA LYS A 123 -21.40 -3.76 -7.94
C LYS A 123 -19.88 -3.81 -7.95
N LEU A 124 -19.29 -4.24 -6.82
CA LEU A 124 -17.84 -4.40 -6.71
C LEU A 124 -17.35 -5.60 -7.53
N GLU A 125 -18.08 -6.72 -7.50
CA GLU A 125 -17.74 -7.93 -8.26
C GLU A 125 -17.74 -7.62 -9.76
N THR A 126 -18.77 -6.95 -10.28
CA THR A 126 -18.82 -6.51 -11.68
C THR A 126 -17.65 -5.61 -12.05
N PHE A 127 -17.31 -4.66 -11.19
CA PHE A 127 -16.16 -3.77 -11.41
C PHE A 127 -14.85 -4.55 -11.46
N LEU A 128 -14.63 -5.49 -10.55
CA LEU A 128 -13.43 -6.32 -10.51
C LEU A 128 -13.35 -7.32 -11.67
N HIS A 129 -14.49 -7.88 -12.13
CA HIS A 129 -14.54 -8.67 -13.34
C HIS A 129 -14.07 -7.88 -14.57
N ASN A 130 -14.54 -6.65 -14.75
CA ASN A 130 -14.11 -5.79 -15.85
C ASN A 130 -12.59 -5.52 -15.83
N LEU A 131 -11.97 -5.49 -14.65
CA LEU A 131 -10.53 -5.31 -14.50
C LEU A 131 -9.73 -6.61 -14.73
N LEU A 132 -10.19 -7.73 -14.20
CA LEU A 132 -9.41 -8.97 -14.13
C LEU A 132 -9.70 -9.97 -15.28
N ASP A 133 -10.89 -9.93 -15.88
CA ASP A 133 -11.26 -10.84 -16.96
C ASP A 133 -10.29 -10.81 -18.15
N PRO A 134 -9.66 -9.67 -18.54
CA PRO A 134 -8.64 -9.66 -19.60
C PRO A 134 -7.38 -10.49 -19.30
N TYR A 135 -7.21 -10.92 -18.05
CA TYR A 135 -6.05 -11.72 -17.62
C TYR A 135 -6.36 -13.19 -17.38
N LYS A 136 -7.62 -13.64 -17.54
CA LYS A 136 -8.04 -15.03 -17.26
C LYS A 136 -7.26 -16.08 -18.06
N ASP A 137 -6.96 -15.76 -19.33
CA ASP A 137 -6.26 -16.69 -20.23
C ASP A 137 -4.72 -16.54 -20.18
N LYS A 138 -4.20 -15.79 -19.21
CA LYS A 138 -2.75 -15.54 -19.05
C LYS A 138 -2.07 -16.46 -18.05
N ASP A 139 -2.78 -17.43 -17.47
CA ASP A 139 -2.26 -18.32 -16.42
C ASP A 139 -1.61 -17.55 -15.26
N ILE A 140 -2.29 -16.53 -14.76
CA ILE A 140 -1.81 -15.68 -13.69
C ILE A 140 -1.56 -16.53 -12.43
N THR A 141 -0.36 -16.39 -11.85
CA THR A 141 0.03 -17.09 -10.62
C THR A 141 -0.11 -16.21 -9.37
N GLY A 142 -0.10 -14.87 -9.55
CA GLY A 142 -0.19 -13.94 -8.44
C GLY A 142 -0.84 -12.61 -8.78
N ILE A 143 -1.46 -12.00 -7.79
CA ILE A 143 -1.95 -10.63 -7.83
C ILE A 143 -1.28 -9.85 -6.69
N VAL A 144 -0.64 -8.72 -7.03
CA VAL A 144 -0.05 -7.79 -6.08
C VAL A 144 -1.00 -6.62 -5.84
N LEU A 145 -1.35 -6.39 -4.58
CA LEU A 145 -2.16 -5.25 -4.16
C LEU A 145 -1.26 -4.04 -3.89
N GLY A 146 -1.05 -3.22 -4.91
CA GLY A 146 -0.18 -2.04 -4.91
C GLY A 146 -0.83 -0.75 -4.39
N CYS A 147 -1.95 -0.86 -3.67
CA CYS A 147 -2.62 0.24 -2.99
C CYS A 147 -3.06 -0.21 -1.59
N THR A 148 -2.91 0.64 -0.59
CA THR A 148 -3.28 0.36 0.82
C THR A 148 -4.77 0.12 1.04
N HIS A 149 -5.61 0.50 0.11
CA HIS A 149 -7.04 0.23 0.17
C HIS A 149 -7.40 -1.20 -0.30
N TYR A 150 -6.63 -1.77 -1.22
CA TYR A 150 -7.01 -3.03 -1.88
C TYR A 150 -6.94 -4.27 -0.96
N PRO A 151 -6.12 -4.35 0.10
CA PRO A 151 -6.19 -5.46 1.06
C PRO A 151 -7.57 -5.66 1.69
N PHE A 152 -8.38 -4.60 1.84
CA PHE A 152 -9.77 -4.70 2.32
C PHE A 152 -10.71 -5.38 1.32
N LEU A 153 -10.31 -5.50 0.07
CA LEU A 153 -11.04 -6.17 -1.01
C LEU A 153 -10.49 -7.57 -1.31
N LYS A 154 -9.50 -8.04 -0.52
CA LYS A 154 -8.76 -9.27 -0.79
C LYS A 154 -9.67 -10.48 -0.99
N GLU A 155 -10.69 -10.66 -0.15
CA GLU A 155 -11.63 -11.77 -0.25
C GLU A 155 -12.42 -11.76 -1.58
N THR A 156 -12.92 -10.59 -1.97
CA THR A 156 -13.65 -10.43 -3.23
C THR A 156 -12.75 -10.61 -4.45
N ILE A 157 -11.51 -10.07 -4.39
CA ILE A 157 -10.50 -10.27 -5.44
C ILE A 157 -10.13 -11.76 -5.55
N GLN A 158 -9.91 -12.44 -4.42
CA GLN A 158 -9.59 -13.87 -4.39
C GLN A 158 -10.71 -14.73 -5.00
N LYS A 159 -11.98 -14.40 -4.67
CA LYS A 159 -13.15 -15.08 -5.24
C LYS A 159 -13.17 -15.01 -6.78
N ILE A 160 -12.83 -13.85 -7.35
CA ILE A 160 -12.84 -13.61 -8.80
C ILE A 160 -11.61 -14.21 -9.47
N ALA A 161 -10.43 -14.05 -8.87
CA ALA A 161 -9.18 -14.58 -9.40
C ALA A 161 -9.09 -16.11 -9.35
N GLY A 162 -9.84 -16.73 -8.46
CA GLY A 162 -9.82 -18.18 -8.25
C GLY A 162 -8.77 -18.66 -7.23
N PRO A 163 -8.87 -19.91 -6.78
CA PRO A 163 -8.05 -20.45 -5.68
C PRO A 163 -6.58 -20.68 -6.04
N SER A 164 -6.25 -20.78 -7.33
CA SER A 164 -4.88 -21.00 -7.81
C SER A 164 -4.02 -19.73 -7.79
N VAL A 165 -4.65 -18.55 -7.71
CA VAL A 165 -3.95 -17.26 -7.71
C VAL A 165 -3.62 -16.83 -6.29
N THR A 166 -2.35 -16.54 -6.01
CA THR A 166 -1.94 -16.04 -4.70
C THR A 166 -1.99 -14.52 -4.66
N ILE A 167 -2.57 -13.95 -3.59
CA ILE A 167 -2.64 -12.50 -3.41
C ILE A 167 -1.57 -12.02 -2.44
N PHE A 168 -0.79 -11.02 -2.88
CA PHE A 168 0.31 -10.41 -2.15
C PHE A 168 0.03 -8.95 -1.84
N ASP A 169 0.40 -8.49 -0.64
CA ASP A 169 0.38 -7.08 -0.25
C ASP A 169 1.66 -6.68 0.47
N GLY A 170 1.93 -5.38 0.54
CA GLY A 170 3.15 -4.83 1.13
C GLY A 170 3.12 -4.63 2.66
N GLY A 171 1.99 -4.90 3.33
CA GLY A 171 1.79 -4.54 4.74
C GLY A 171 2.77 -5.25 5.68
N TYR A 172 2.81 -6.57 5.62
CA TYR A 172 3.71 -7.37 6.46
C TYR A 172 5.20 -7.03 6.24
N GLY A 173 5.61 -6.90 4.97
CA GLY A 173 6.99 -6.54 4.62
C GLY A 173 7.39 -5.17 5.18
N THR A 174 6.49 -4.19 5.07
CA THR A 174 6.69 -2.84 5.59
C THR A 174 6.82 -2.84 7.12
N ALA A 175 5.93 -3.56 7.82
CA ALA A 175 5.98 -3.68 9.27
C ALA A 175 7.28 -4.36 9.75
N LYS A 176 7.70 -5.45 9.07
CA LYS A 176 8.95 -6.15 9.36
C LYS A 176 10.18 -5.25 9.17
N GLU A 177 10.23 -4.47 8.11
CA GLU A 177 11.33 -3.54 7.84
C GLU A 177 11.35 -2.39 8.86
N LEU A 178 10.19 -1.85 9.26
CA LEU A 178 10.11 -0.86 10.32
C LEU A 178 10.66 -1.41 11.64
N LEU A 179 10.25 -2.60 12.03
CA LEU A 179 10.76 -3.26 13.25
C LEU A 179 12.28 -3.46 13.19
N ARG A 180 12.80 -3.89 12.03
CA ARG A 180 14.26 -4.02 11.83
C ARG A 180 14.97 -2.69 12.05
N ARG A 181 14.47 -1.58 11.50
CA ARG A 181 15.04 -0.24 11.67
C ARG A 181 14.94 0.26 13.11
N LEU A 182 13.83 0.00 13.78
CA LEU A 182 13.67 0.32 15.21
C LEU A 182 14.71 -0.41 16.06
N ARG A 183 15.00 -1.68 15.77
CA ARG A 183 16.04 -2.46 16.48
C ARG A 183 17.43 -1.88 16.24
N VAL A 184 17.76 -1.53 15.00
CA VAL A 184 19.06 -0.91 14.66
C VAL A 184 19.25 0.43 15.35
N ALA A 185 18.16 1.21 15.51
CA ALA A 185 18.18 2.51 16.19
C ALA A 185 18.03 2.42 17.72
N ASP A 186 17.99 1.21 18.30
CA ASP A 186 17.75 0.96 19.74
C ASP A 186 16.44 1.61 20.26
N LEU A 187 15.43 1.64 19.40
CA LEU A 187 14.09 2.20 19.71
C LEU A 187 13.02 1.13 19.84
N ALA A 188 13.36 -0.14 19.56
CA ALA A 188 12.43 -1.25 19.69
C ALA A 188 12.14 -1.53 21.16
N GLN A 189 10.86 -1.58 21.54
CA GLN A 189 10.47 -1.97 22.88
C GLN A 189 10.65 -3.48 23.05
N VAL A 190 11.39 -3.88 24.08
CA VAL A 190 11.67 -5.30 24.39
C VAL A 190 10.62 -5.87 25.35
N ASP A 191 9.91 -5.02 26.11
CA ASP A 191 8.92 -5.43 27.07
C ASP A 191 7.55 -5.66 26.43
N ASN A 192 7.19 -6.93 26.28
CA ASN A 192 5.89 -7.36 25.74
C ASN A 192 4.70 -7.15 26.71
N MET A 193 4.92 -6.68 27.93
CA MET A 193 3.90 -6.49 28.94
C MET A 193 3.10 -5.19 28.79
N ARG A 194 3.60 -4.23 28.02
CA ARG A 194 2.89 -2.97 27.75
C ARG A 194 1.97 -3.11 26.55
N LYS A 195 0.68 -2.98 26.77
CA LYS A 195 -0.29 -2.81 25.67
C LYS A 195 -0.09 -1.42 25.05
N GLY A 196 0.12 -1.38 23.74
CA GLY A 196 0.12 -0.15 22.97
C GLY A 196 -1.29 0.47 22.88
N SER A 197 -1.34 1.73 22.50
CA SER A 197 -2.58 2.43 22.14
C SER A 197 -2.53 2.89 20.68
N VAL A 198 -3.71 3.01 20.07
CA VAL A 198 -3.86 3.52 18.70
C VAL A 198 -4.61 4.85 18.77
N THR A 199 -4.01 5.90 18.21
CA THR A 199 -4.65 7.20 18.02
C THR A 199 -4.87 7.45 16.54
N PHE A 200 -6.13 7.71 16.15
CA PHE A 200 -6.48 8.08 14.79
C PHE A 200 -6.46 9.59 14.65
N LEU A 201 -5.72 10.09 13.66
CA LEU A 201 -5.66 11.49 13.29
C LEU A 201 -6.15 11.64 11.85
N ASN A 202 -6.90 12.68 11.57
CA ASN A 202 -7.35 13.02 10.23
C ASN A 202 -7.22 14.53 10.03
N SER A 203 -6.87 14.97 8.83
CA SER A 203 -6.78 16.40 8.48
C SER A 203 -8.15 17.03 8.15
N SER A 204 -9.22 16.23 8.19
CA SER A 204 -10.60 16.69 8.00
C SER A 204 -11.30 16.78 9.36
N ASP A 205 -12.22 17.74 9.50
CA ASP A 205 -13.09 17.88 10.66
C ASP A 205 -14.26 16.88 10.66
N ASP A 206 -14.39 16.02 9.63
CA ASP A 206 -15.46 15.03 9.53
C ASP A 206 -15.17 13.81 10.44
N PRO A 207 -15.92 13.61 11.53
CA PRO A 207 -15.75 12.50 12.43
C PRO A 207 -16.08 11.14 11.79
N ALA A 208 -16.85 11.11 10.70
CA ALA A 208 -17.17 9.86 10.00
C ALA A 208 -15.93 9.20 9.41
N LEU A 209 -14.91 9.98 9.01
CA LEU A 209 -13.65 9.45 8.50
C LEU A 209 -12.86 8.71 9.58
N ILE A 210 -12.83 9.23 10.80
CA ILE A 210 -12.20 8.56 11.96
C ILE A 210 -12.95 7.25 12.29
N GLN A 211 -14.27 7.29 12.29
CA GLN A 211 -15.08 6.07 12.56
C GLN A 211 -14.87 5.01 11.48
N ARG A 212 -14.81 5.42 10.20
CA ARG A 212 -14.49 4.50 9.09
C ARG A 212 -13.13 3.85 9.27
N SER A 213 -12.09 4.64 9.59
CA SER A 213 -10.75 4.12 9.85
C SER A 213 -10.73 3.10 10.98
N LYS A 214 -11.48 3.35 12.08
CA LYS A 214 -11.63 2.41 13.18
C LYS A 214 -12.33 1.11 12.76
N LYS A 215 -13.36 1.21 11.92
CA LYS A 215 -14.09 0.05 11.39
C LYS A 215 -13.18 -0.80 10.50
N LEU A 216 -12.43 -0.17 9.59
CA LEU A 216 -11.50 -0.86 8.70
C LEU A 216 -10.35 -1.54 9.45
N LEU A 217 -9.87 -0.98 10.57
CA LEU A 217 -8.83 -1.61 11.39
C LEU A 217 -9.30 -2.94 12.02
N ASN A 218 -10.60 -3.10 12.24
CA ASN A 218 -11.20 -4.26 12.90
C ASN A 218 -11.90 -5.22 11.91
N SER A 219 -11.82 -4.97 10.59
CA SER A 219 -12.41 -5.82 9.54
C SER A 219 -11.48 -6.95 9.08
#